data_ae3d5a2982e680145e723c5d267f85ca
#
_entry.id   ae3d5a2982e680145e723c5d267f85ca
#
_cell.length_a   1.000
_cell.length_b   1.000
_cell.length_c   1.000
_cell.angle_alpha   90.00
_cell.angle_beta   90.00
_cell.angle_gamma   90.00
#
_symmetry.space_group_name_H-M   'P 1'
#
loop_
_entity.id
_entity.type
_entity.pdbx_description
1 polymer ?
#
loop_
_entity_poly.entity_id
_entity_poly.type
_entity_poly.pdbx_seq_one_letter_code
_entity_poly.pdbx_strand_id
1 'polypeptide(L)'
;MMTQTRIAVTNRTICYELYKQAGLASAEDTPLTCLSRQIRVLLNNNSYDKILVREKDLSVEEYHEFIADIFSAQHSYRSATNLTSNNCTSPKNPLTINSRSDNSTLTKSICSDGFNIMSSRIIVHNFPAVAEEFGTDLHLPFFMFTNLLCQSGNSGQNNFQNSLSNSSVLASDASGTSVITSNNDLTHGTSVITSDNGLSHENTTSATTSSDGFRRKYPHIKRIGTSIHSVEDAVFAESHGADYITAGHIFTTDCKKWLPGRGIDWLKSICNAVSIPVYAIGGISDANVSMLYDCNISGYCMMSASMKPILSE
;
A
#
# COMPACT_ATOMS: atom_id res chain seq x y z
N MET A 1 18.74 -14.16 11.26
CA MET A 1 17.84 -13.01 11.35
C MET A 1 17.08 -12.89 10.04
N MET A 2 15.75 -12.87 10.08
CA MET A 2 14.98 -12.54 8.86
C MET A 2 15.23 -11.07 8.51
N THR A 3 15.50 -10.79 7.24
CA THR A 3 15.69 -9.42 6.77
C THR A 3 14.34 -8.69 6.84
N GLN A 4 14.28 -7.60 7.61
CA GLN A 4 13.07 -6.80 7.72
C GLN A 4 12.81 -6.02 6.42
N THR A 5 11.58 -6.06 5.93
CA THR A 5 11.16 -5.32 4.72
C THR A 5 11.14 -3.82 4.99
N ARG A 6 11.81 -3.03 4.16
CA ARG A 6 11.79 -1.56 4.20
C ARG A 6 10.81 -1.03 3.17
N ILE A 7 9.82 -0.25 3.63
CA ILE A 7 8.79 0.33 2.78
C ILE A 7 8.95 1.86 2.74
N ALA A 8 9.20 2.42 1.55
CA ALA A 8 9.12 3.85 1.32
C ALA A 8 7.65 4.26 1.25
N VAL A 9 7.26 5.32 1.95
CA VAL A 9 5.91 5.91 1.84
C VAL A 9 6.04 7.26 1.17
N THR A 10 5.29 7.47 0.09
CA THR A 10 5.41 8.74 -0.65
C THR A 10 4.67 9.89 0.03
N ASN A 11 5.17 11.07 -0.24
CA ASN A 11 4.53 12.35 0.03
C ASN A 11 5.13 13.39 -0.94
N ARG A 12 4.37 13.77 -1.98
CA ARG A 12 4.88 14.67 -3.03
C ARG A 12 5.27 16.05 -2.54
N THR A 13 4.57 16.57 -1.51
CA THR A 13 4.89 17.89 -0.94
C THR A 13 6.24 17.87 -0.23
N ILE A 14 6.46 16.87 0.63
CA ILE A 14 7.76 16.71 1.32
C ILE A 14 8.88 16.47 0.29
N CYS A 15 8.64 15.61 -0.71
CA CYS A 15 9.60 15.34 -1.78
C CYS A 15 10.00 16.63 -2.50
N TYR A 16 9.02 17.42 -2.94
CA TYR A 16 9.26 18.67 -3.67
C TYR A 16 10.05 19.68 -2.85
N GLU A 17 9.69 19.89 -1.57
CA GLU A 17 10.41 20.80 -0.70
C GLU A 17 11.87 20.35 -0.47
N LEU A 18 12.12 19.06 -0.31
CA LEU A 18 13.47 18.53 -0.17
C LEU A 18 14.28 18.66 -1.47
N TYR A 19 13.66 18.48 -2.64
CA TYR A 19 14.31 18.72 -3.94
C TYR A 19 14.65 20.18 -4.15
N LYS A 20 13.78 21.12 -3.75
CA LYS A 20 14.06 22.56 -3.77
C LYS A 20 15.24 22.93 -2.85
N GLN A 21 15.23 22.43 -1.61
CA GLN A 21 16.33 22.66 -0.67
C GLN A 21 17.67 22.11 -1.15
N ALA A 22 17.66 21.02 -1.90
CA ALA A 22 18.86 20.43 -2.51
C ALA A 22 19.27 21.10 -3.83
N GLY A 23 18.52 22.08 -4.34
CA GLY A 23 18.78 22.71 -5.64
C GLY A 23 18.54 21.79 -6.86
N LEU A 24 17.74 20.73 -6.69
CA LEU A 24 17.45 19.71 -7.70
C LEU A 24 16.08 19.89 -8.38
N ALA A 25 15.27 20.83 -7.91
CA ALA A 25 14.02 21.18 -8.56
C ALA A 25 14.26 22.40 -9.49
N SER A 26 13.81 22.27 -10.74
CA SER A 26 13.77 23.38 -11.73
C SER A 26 12.51 24.23 -11.54
N ALA A 27 12.42 25.36 -12.26
CA ALA A 27 11.23 26.20 -12.26
C ALA A 27 9.99 25.51 -12.87
N GLU A 28 10.19 24.52 -13.72
CA GLU A 28 9.11 23.76 -14.40
C GLU A 28 8.67 22.52 -13.60
N ASP A 29 9.41 22.15 -12.56
CA ASP A 29 9.10 20.96 -11.78
C ASP A 29 7.85 21.18 -10.89
N THR A 30 6.96 20.22 -10.93
CA THR A 30 5.82 20.09 -10.02
C THR A 30 6.11 19.11 -8.89
N PRO A 31 5.32 19.10 -7.80
CA PRO A 31 5.45 18.07 -6.77
C PRO A 31 5.34 16.64 -7.31
N LEU A 32 4.51 16.41 -8.34
CA LEU A 32 4.38 15.07 -8.96
C LEU A 32 5.59 14.70 -9.81
N THR A 33 6.18 15.63 -10.57
CA THR A 33 7.37 15.34 -11.39
C THR A 33 8.58 15.04 -10.50
N CYS A 34 8.77 15.76 -9.39
CA CYS A 34 9.81 15.45 -8.41
C CYS A 34 9.56 14.08 -7.76
N LEU A 35 8.32 13.76 -7.41
CA LEU A 35 7.98 12.47 -6.82
C LEU A 35 8.19 11.33 -7.81
N SER A 36 7.78 11.47 -9.08
CA SER A 36 8.04 10.47 -10.12
C SER A 36 9.53 10.18 -10.26
N ARG A 37 10.37 11.24 -10.27
CA ARG A 37 11.84 11.12 -10.26
C ARG A 37 12.35 10.37 -9.03
N GLN A 38 11.88 10.70 -7.83
CA GLN A 38 12.28 10.04 -6.59
C GLN A 38 11.90 8.56 -6.58
N ILE A 39 10.68 8.21 -6.99
CA ILE A 39 10.24 6.81 -7.07
C ILE A 39 11.15 6.00 -8.01
N ARG A 40 11.53 6.55 -9.16
CA ARG A 40 12.45 5.88 -10.09
C ARG A 40 13.83 5.65 -9.45
N VAL A 41 14.34 6.62 -8.70
CA VAL A 41 15.60 6.47 -7.95
C VAL A 41 15.48 5.34 -6.91
N LEU A 42 14.40 5.31 -6.14
CA LEU A 42 14.14 4.27 -5.14
C LEU A 42 13.99 2.87 -5.75
N LEU A 43 13.39 2.78 -6.95
CA LEU A 43 13.27 1.52 -7.68
C LEU A 43 14.62 1.01 -8.20
N ASN A 44 15.55 1.91 -8.55
CA ASN A 44 16.83 1.55 -9.15
C ASN A 44 17.92 1.21 -8.11
N ASN A 45 17.89 1.86 -6.94
CA ASN A 45 18.98 1.72 -5.95
C ASN A 45 18.74 0.65 -4.87
N ASN A 46 17.60 -0.02 -4.88
CA ASN A 46 17.23 -1.05 -3.92
C ASN A 46 17.32 -0.64 -2.43
N SER A 47 17.27 0.66 -2.13
CA SER A 47 17.30 1.17 -0.75
C SER A 47 16.05 0.78 0.02
N TYR A 48 14.95 0.53 -0.68
CA TYR A 48 13.68 0.07 -0.14
C TYR A 48 13.16 -1.13 -0.94
N ASP A 49 12.57 -2.07 -0.25
CA ASP A 49 12.02 -3.29 -0.87
C ASP A 49 10.69 -3.02 -1.57
N LYS A 50 9.90 -2.11 -1.00
CA LYS A 50 8.59 -1.70 -1.54
C LYS A 50 8.37 -0.20 -1.43
N ILE A 51 7.45 0.32 -2.25
CA ILE A 51 7.06 1.73 -2.28
C ILE A 51 5.53 1.81 -2.18
N LEU A 52 5.04 2.35 -1.06
CA LEU A 52 3.63 2.68 -0.87
C LEU A 52 3.38 4.08 -1.47
N VAL A 53 2.72 4.12 -2.62
CA VAL A 53 2.36 5.36 -3.32
C VAL A 53 1.11 5.96 -2.67
N ARG A 54 1.32 6.90 -1.72
CA ARG A 54 0.27 7.44 -0.87
C ARG A 54 0.01 8.92 -1.15
N GLU A 55 -0.69 9.19 -2.25
CA GLU A 55 -1.11 10.53 -2.66
C GLU A 55 -2.64 10.65 -2.51
N LYS A 56 -3.09 11.20 -1.37
CA LYS A 56 -4.49 11.12 -0.92
C LYS A 56 -5.46 12.04 -1.64
N ASP A 57 -4.96 13.10 -2.21
CA ASP A 57 -5.69 14.22 -2.78
C ASP A 57 -5.68 14.24 -4.32
N LEU A 58 -5.16 13.17 -4.93
CA LEU A 58 -5.32 12.93 -6.36
C LEU A 58 -6.69 12.28 -6.64
N SER A 59 -7.31 12.66 -7.75
CA SER A 59 -8.44 11.92 -8.30
C SER A 59 -8.02 10.51 -8.73
N VAL A 60 -8.99 9.66 -9.03
CA VAL A 60 -8.69 8.29 -9.55
C VAL A 60 -7.92 8.38 -10.85
N GLU A 61 -8.31 9.28 -11.74
CA GLU A 61 -7.71 9.50 -13.05
C GLU A 61 -6.26 10.02 -12.93
N GLU A 62 -6.04 11.06 -12.13
CA GLU A 62 -4.70 11.60 -11.87
C GLU A 62 -3.78 10.56 -11.23
N TYR A 63 -4.31 9.78 -10.29
CA TYR A 63 -3.55 8.72 -9.62
C TYR A 63 -3.21 7.59 -10.60
N HIS A 64 -4.16 7.19 -11.45
CA HIS A 64 -3.96 6.20 -12.50
C HIS A 64 -2.87 6.64 -13.49
N GLU A 65 -2.98 7.86 -14.02
CA GLU A 65 -1.96 8.43 -14.93
C GLU A 65 -0.58 8.47 -14.29
N PHE A 66 -0.52 8.84 -13.01
CA PHE A 66 0.74 8.86 -12.27
C PHE A 66 1.36 7.46 -12.12
N ILE A 67 0.58 6.44 -11.80
CA ILE A 67 1.05 5.05 -11.73
C ILE A 67 1.47 4.56 -13.12
N ALA A 68 0.69 4.85 -14.17
CA ALA A 68 1.03 4.50 -15.55
C ALA A 68 2.36 5.12 -15.99
N ASP A 69 2.64 6.39 -15.64
CA ASP A 69 3.94 7.03 -15.90
C ASP A 69 5.11 6.30 -15.23
N ILE A 70 4.95 5.91 -13.97
CA ILE A 70 5.97 5.15 -13.23
C ILE A 70 6.27 3.83 -13.94
N PHE A 71 5.25 3.10 -14.41
CA PHE A 71 5.42 1.82 -15.10
C PHE A 71 6.00 1.97 -16.49
N SER A 72 5.59 2.97 -17.27
CA SER A 72 6.06 3.19 -18.66
C SER A 72 7.54 3.58 -18.73
N ALA A 73 8.00 4.44 -17.84
CA ALA A 73 9.36 4.95 -17.83
C ALA A 73 10.43 3.89 -17.52
N GLN A 74 10.09 2.86 -16.74
CA GLN A 74 11.00 1.75 -16.46
C GLN A 74 11.23 0.84 -17.68
N HIS A 75 10.23 0.72 -18.57
CA HIS A 75 10.42 0.00 -19.84
C HIS A 75 11.48 0.66 -20.71
N SER A 76 11.47 1.98 -20.81
CA SER A 76 12.43 2.74 -21.60
C SER A 76 13.86 2.67 -21.06
N TYR A 77 14.04 2.73 -19.74
CA TYR A 77 15.35 2.70 -19.10
C TYR A 77 16.05 1.35 -19.26
N ARG A 78 15.35 0.22 -19.07
CA ARG A 78 15.93 -1.12 -19.22
C ARG A 78 16.26 -1.47 -20.66
N SER A 79 15.48 -0.96 -21.63
CA SER A 79 15.81 -1.10 -23.04
C SER A 79 17.13 -0.40 -23.40
N ALA A 80 17.40 0.76 -22.80
CA ALA A 80 18.64 1.51 -23.01
C ALA A 80 19.87 0.85 -22.36
N THR A 81 19.72 0.30 -21.15
CA THR A 81 20.85 -0.35 -20.43
C THR A 81 21.23 -1.71 -21.00
N ASN A 82 20.27 -2.44 -21.60
CA ASN A 82 20.58 -3.71 -22.27
C ASN A 82 21.32 -3.51 -23.61
N LEU A 83 21.23 -2.33 -24.23
CA LEU A 83 22.00 -1.99 -25.43
C LEU A 83 23.48 -1.67 -25.12
N THR A 84 23.79 -1.22 -23.90
CA THR A 84 25.18 -0.89 -23.51
C THR A 84 25.95 -2.07 -22.96
N SER A 85 25.31 -3.13 -22.49
CA SER A 85 25.98 -4.32 -21.98
C SER A 85 26.40 -5.36 -23.04
N ASN A 86 25.98 -5.19 -24.30
CA ASN A 86 26.31 -6.10 -25.40
C ASN A 86 27.60 -5.73 -26.16
N ASN A 87 28.39 -4.76 -25.68
CA ASN A 87 29.70 -4.41 -26.26
C ASN A 87 30.86 -5.04 -25.47
N CYS A 88 30.91 -6.36 -25.34
CA CYS A 88 32.13 -7.10 -24.97
C CYS A 88 32.47 -8.11 -26.06
N THR A 89 33.42 -7.70 -26.91
CA THR A 89 34.39 -8.47 -27.68
C THR A 89 34.02 -9.87 -28.18
N SER A 90 33.87 -9.96 -29.51
CA SER A 90 33.88 -11.18 -30.29
C SER A 90 35.23 -11.88 -30.28
N PRO A 91 35.27 -13.21 -30.36
CA PRO A 91 36.22 -13.92 -31.23
C PRO A 91 35.51 -14.40 -32.51
N LYS A 92 36.20 -14.17 -33.62
CA LYS A 92 35.83 -14.57 -34.97
C LYS A 92 35.71 -16.07 -35.10
N ASN A 93 34.60 -16.60 -35.58
CA ASN A 93 34.54 -17.71 -36.53
C ASN A 93 33.16 -17.81 -37.20
N PRO A 94 33.11 -18.05 -38.51
CA PRO A 94 31.86 -18.09 -39.28
C PRO A 94 31.34 -19.54 -39.33
N LEU A 95 30.19 -19.80 -38.75
CA LEU A 95 29.37 -20.97 -39.08
C LEU A 95 27.94 -20.50 -39.36
N THR A 96 27.61 -20.61 -40.63
CA THR A 96 26.26 -20.41 -41.17
C THR A 96 25.29 -21.39 -40.56
N ILE A 97 24.29 -20.91 -39.86
CA ILE A 97 23.06 -21.67 -39.56
C ILE A 97 21.87 -20.78 -39.82
N ASN A 98 21.11 -21.13 -40.87
CA ASN A 98 19.75 -20.64 -41.11
C ASN A 98 18.84 -21.14 -40.01
N SER A 99 18.28 -20.22 -39.20
CA SER A 99 17.03 -20.49 -38.53
C SER A 99 16.31 -19.15 -38.27
N ARG A 100 15.24 -18.96 -38.99
CA ARG A 100 14.15 -18.05 -38.62
C ARG A 100 13.57 -18.61 -37.31
N SER A 101 13.81 -17.98 -36.21
CA SER A 101 13.06 -18.16 -34.99
C SER A 101 12.65 -16.80 -34.43
N ASP A 102 11.36 -16.69 -34.15
CA ASP A 102 10.58 -15.53 -33.80
C ASP A 102 11.18 -14.71 -32.65
N ASN A 103 11.68 -13.52 -32.97
CA ASN A 103 12.09 -12.49 -32.00
C ASN A 103 10.92 -11.96 -31.15
N SER A 104 9.67 -12.36 -31.44
CA SER A 104 8.49 -11.88 -30.73
C SER A 104 8.28 -12.52 -29.35
N THR A 105 8.76 -13.75 -29.16
CA THR A 105 8.58 -14.47 -27.90
C THR A 105 9.61 -14.05 -26.83
N LEU A 106 10.84 -13.75 -27.26
CA LEU A 106 11.90 -13.33 -26.33
C LEU A 106 11.67 -11.91 -25.80
N THR A 107 11.21 -10.99 -26.64
CA THR A 107 10.85 -9.61 -26.24
C THR A 107 9.64 -9.57 -25.33
N LYS A 108 8.63 -10.43 -25.55
CA LYS A 108 7.47 -10.56 -24.67
C LYS A 108 7.86 -11.09 -23.28
N SER A 109 8.76 -12.08 -23.18
CA SER A 109 9.23 -12.61 -21.90
C SER A 109 9.99 -11.56 -21.09
N ILE A 110 10.91 -10.81 -21.70
CA ILE A 110 11.68 -9.76 -21.03
C ILE A 110 10.78 -8.60 -20.56
N CYS A 111 9.76 -8.24 -21.35
CA CYS A 111 8.78 -7.23 -20.95
C CYS A 111 7.91 -7.69 -19.78
N SER A 112 7.47 -8.98 -19.75
CA SER A 112 6.68 -9.54 -18.67
C SER A 112 7.44 -9.60 -17.34
N ASP A 113 8.72 -9.96 -17.37
CA ASP A 113 9.55 -10.07 -16.17
C ASP A 113 9.80 -8.69 -15.52
N GLY A 114 10.06 -7.66 -16.32
CA GLY A 114 10.22 -6.29 -15.85
C GLY A 114 8.95 -5.74 -15.20
N PHE A 115 7.80 -5.98 -15.80
CA PHE A 115 6.50 -5.60 -15.26
C PHE A 115 6.20 -6.33 -13.94
N ASN A 116 6.45 -7.63 -13.87
CA ASN A 116 6.24 -8.44 -12.68
C ASN A 116 7.13 -7.99 -11.50
N ILE A 117 8.39 -7.62 -11.75
CA ILE A 117 9.29 -7.09 -10.72
C ILE A 117 8.77 -5.75 -10.18
N MET A 118 8.33 -4.84 -11.04
CA MET A 118 7.77 -3.56 -10.60
C MET A 118 6.47 -3.71 -9.82
N SER A 119 5.54 -4.47 -10.37
CA SER A 119 4.25 -4.71 -9.71
C SER A 119 4.39 -5.37 -8.33
N SER A 120 5.50 -6.10 -8.09
CA SER A 120 5.79 -6.67 -6.77
C SER A 120 6.36 -5.64 -5.77
N ARG A 121 6.90 -4.51 -6.25
CA ARG A 121 7.52 -3.47 -5.41
C ARG A 121 6.60 -2.27 -5.15
N ILE A 122 5.60 -2.04 -6.00
CA ILE A 122 4.63 -0.95 -5.82
C ILE A 122 3.46 -1.43 -4.97
N ILE A 123 3.04 -0.57 -4.04
CA ILE A 123 1.81 -0.71 -3.26
C ILE A 123 0.93 0.48 -3.61
N VAL A 124 -0.22 0.22 -4.21
CA VAL A 124 -1.23 1.24 -4.52
C VAL A 124 -2.03 1.55 -3.26
N HIS A 125 -2.32 2.83 -3.02
CA HIS A 125 -3.11 3.27 -1.87
C HIS A 125 -4.50 3.75 -2.32
N ASN A 126 -5.55 3.28 -1.66
CA ASN A 126 -6.97 3.69 -1.82
C ASN A 126 -7.68 3.26 -3.12
N PHE A 127 -6.99 2.91 -4.19
CA PHE A 127 -7.60 2.70 -5.51
C PHE A 127 -7.54 1.24 -5.97
N PRO A 128 -8.54 0.39 -5.59
CA PRO A 128 -8.54 -1.03 -5.94
C PRO A 128 -8.48 -1.30 -7.45
N ALA A 129 -9.19 -0.49 -8.26
CA ALA A 129 -9.19 -0.67 -9.72
C ALA A 129 -7.80 -0.44 -10.33
N VAL A 130 -7.04 0.55 -9.82
CA VAL A 130 -5.66 0.82 -10.25
C VAL A 130 -4.73 -0.32 -9.79
N ALA A 131 -4.88 -0.79 -8.54
CA ALA A 131 -4.09 -1.92 -8.04
C ALA A 131 -4.33 -3.20 -8.86
N GLU A 132 -5.58 -3.44 -9.27
CA GLU A 132 -5.99 -4.56 -10.12
C GLU A 132 -5.33 -4.49 -11.50
N GLU A 133 -5.44 -3.33 -12.16
CA GLU A 133 -4.91 -3.13 -13.51
C GLU A 133 -3.39 -3.35 -13.58
N PHE A 134 -2.66 -2.83 -12.59
CA PHE A 134 -1.20 -2.96 -12.54
C PHE A 134 -0.71 -4.20 -11.78
N GLY A 135 -1.60 -5.04 -11.26
CA GLY A 135 -1.28 -6.27 -10.54
C GLY A 135 -0.36 -6.02 -9.34
N THR A 136 -0.65 -4.99 -8.54
CA THR A 136 0.17 -4.57 -7.39
C THR A 136 -0.40 -5.07 -6.05
N ASP A 137 0.31 -4.78 -4.95
CA ASP A 137 -0.30 -4.80 -3.63
C ASP A 137 -1.25 -3.59 -3.49
N LEU A 138 -2.29 -3.74 -2.66
CA LEU A 138 -3.22 -2.68 -2.28
C LEU A 138 -3.10 -2.38 -0.79
N HIS A 139 -3.08 -1.10 -0.42
CA HIS A 139 -3.15 -0.64 0.95
C HIS A 139 -4.35 0.28 1.17
N LEU A 140 -5.19 -0.05 2.13
CA LEU A 140 -6.42 0.68 2.44
C LEU A 140 -6.35 1.30 3.84
N PRO A 141 -6.90 2.51 4.06
CA PRO A 141 -7.26 2.95 5.41
C PRO A 141 -8.24 1.96 6.04
N PHE A 142 -8.22 1.81 7.36
CA PHE A 142 -9.03 0.80 8.05
C PHE A 142 -10.54 0.92 7.73
N PHE A 143 -11.08 2.14 7.71
CA PHE A 143 -12.50 2.35 7.40
C PHE A 143 -12.87 1.91 5.96
N MET A 144 -11.96 2.08 4.99
CA MET A 144 -12.19 1.59 3.62
C MET A 144 -12.08 0.07 3.55
N PHE A 145 -11.12 -0.50 4.27
CA PHE A 145 -10.97 -1.94 4.38
C PHE A 145 -12.24 -2.60 4.95
N THR A 146 -12.76 -2.09 6.05
CA THR A 146 -13.99 -2.59 6.66
C THR A 146 -15.20 -2.46 5.72
N ASN A 147 -15.36 -1.30 5.08
CA ASN A 147 -16.50 -1.05 4.18
C ASN A 147 -16.46 -1.95 2.94
N LEU A 148 -15.30 -2.14 2.31
CA LEU A 148 -15.17 -2.93 1.08
C LEU A 148 -15.37 -4.43 1.34
N LEU A 149 -14.95 -4.93 2.49
CA LEU A 149 -15.06 -6.35 2.80
C LEU A 149 -16.38 -6.72 3.46
N CYS A 150 -16.99 -5.84 4.28
CA CYS A 150 -18.29 -6.11 4.88
C CYS A 150 -19.46 -6.02 3.88
N GLN A 151 -19.34 -5.25 2.79
CA GLN A 151 -20.40 -5.14 1.76
C GLN A 151 -20.45 -6.33 0.80
N SER A 152 -19.46 -7.19 0.77
CA SER A 152 -19.41 -8.37 -0.11
C SER A 152 -20.39 -9.48 0.31
N GLY A 153 -21.07 -9.35 1.47
CA GLY A 153 -22.05 -10.31 1.99
C GLY A 153 -23.51 -10.05 1.63
N ASN A 154 -23.86 -8.88 1.08
CA ASN A 154 -25.22 -8.54 0.69
C ASN A 154 -25.28 -8.14 -0.79
N SER A 155 -25.71 -9.05 -1.64
CA SER A 155 -26.12 -8.78 -3.01
C SER A 155 -27.42 -7.97 -3.02
N GLY A 156 -27.33 -6.64 -2.99
CA GLY A 156 -28.47 -5.75 -3.05
C GLY A 156 -28.07 -4.27 -3.11
N GLN A 157 -28.10 -3.75 -4.33
CA GLN A 157 -28.18 -2.34 -4.72
C GLN A 157 -26.93 -1.44 -4.64
N ASN A 158 -26.50 -1.11 -5.84
CA ASN A 158 -25.56 -0.05 -6.23
C ASN A 158 -25.97 1.33 -5.71
N ASN A 159 -25.10 1.98 -4.90
CA ASN A 159 -25.09 3.44 -4.74
C ASN A 159 -23.72 3.92 -4.19
N PHE A 160 -22.61 3.52 -4.81
CA PHE A 160 -21.27 3.93 -4.32
C PHE A 160 -20.61 5.05 -5.15
N GLN A 161 -21.18 5.44 -6.30
CA GLN A 161 -20.58 6.51 -7.11
C GLN A 161 -20.91 7.94 -6.65
N ASN A 162 -21.85 8.14 -5.71
CA ASN A 162 -22.29 9.48 -5.28
C ASN A 162 -21.73 9.94 -3.91
N SER A 163 -20.95 9.15 -3.20
CA SER A 163 -20.45 9.57 -1.87
C SER A 163 -19.03 10.17 -1.88
N LEU A 164 -18.31 10.08 -2.99
CA LEU A 164 -16.97 10.68 -3.10
C LEU A 164 -16.99 12.16 -3.56
N SER A 165 -18.11 12.66 -4.07
CA SER A 165 -18.23 14.04 -4.53
C SER A 165 -18.67 15.05 -3.45
N ASN A 166 -19.00 14.62 -2.22
CA ASN A 166 -19.51 15.48 -1.15
C ASN A 166 -18.71 15.43 0.17
N SER A 167 -17.43 15.13 0.14
CA SER A 167 -16.54 15.41 1.29
C SER A 167 -16.00 16.83 1.17
N SER A 168 -16.87 17.82 1.38
CA SER A 168 -16.44 19.18 1.70
C SER A 168 -15.60 19.14 2.98
N VAL A 169 -14.39 19.65 2.86
CA VAL A 169 -13.46 19.89 3.96
C VAL A 169 -14.13 20.80 4.97
N LEU A 170 -14.55 20.26 6.11
CA LEU A 170 -14.87 21.07 7.28
C LEU A 170 -13.56 21.32 8.02
N ALA A 171 -13.16 22.59 7.98
CA ALA A 171 -12.09 23.12 8.83
C ALA A 171 -12.46 22.86 10.29
N SER A 172 -11.58 22.20 11.02
CA SER A 172 -11.71 21.99 12.46
C SER A 172 -11.33 23.25 13.20
N ASP A 173 -12.28 23.87 13.86
CA ASP A 173 -12.06 24.88 14.88
C ASP A 173 -11.48 24.22 16.15
N ALA A 174 -10.63 24.99 16.82
CA ALA A 174 -9.90 24.59 17.98
C ALA A 174 -10.78 24.57 19.24
N SER A 175 -11.59 23.52 19.42
CA SER A 175 -12.08 23.11 20.75
C SER A 175 -12.62 21.68 20.67
N GLY A 176 -11.85 20.77 21.26
CA GLY A 176 -12.18 19.35 21.26
C GLY A 176 -13.36 19.03 22.16
N THR A 177 -14.54 18.88 21.59
CA THR A 177 -15.62 18.08 22.17
C THR A 177 -16.58 17.70 21.04
N SER A 178 -16.46 16.52 20.50
CA SER A 178 -17.47 15.96 19.60
C SER A 178 -18.54 15.26 20.42
N VAL A 179 -19.67 15.91 20.59
CA VAL A 179 -20.89 15.30 21.11
C VAL A 179 -21.64 14.69 19.93
N ILE A 180 -21.70 13.38 19.87
CA ILE A 180 -22.60 12.66 18.95
C ILE A 180 -23.95 12.55 19.66
N THR A 181 -24.90 13.40 19.28
CA THR A 181 -26.30 13.22 19.65
C THR A 181 -26.95 12.28 18.66
N SER A 182 -27.15 11.03 19.04
CA SER A 182 -28.08 10.13 18.37
C SER A 182 -29.44 10.29 19.02
N ASN A 183 -30.38 10.93 18.34
CA ASN A 183 -31.78 10.85 18.65
C ASN A 183 -32.33 9.51 18.18
N ASN A 184 -32.69 8.63 19.09
CA ASN A 184 -33.75 7.65 18.88
C ASN A 184 -34.41 7.36 20.22
N ASP A 185 -35.67 7.79 20.28
CA ASP A 185 -36.60 7.54 21.38
C ASP A 185 -37.08 6.07 21.38
N LEU A 186 -37.06 5.51 22.58
CA LEU A 186 -38.03 4.60 23.24
C LEU A 186 -38.85 3.61 22.40
N THR A 187 -38.71 2.30 22.67
CA THR A 187 -39.79 1.57 23.38
C THR A 187 -39.27 0.23 23.94
N HIS A 188 -39.70 -0.08 25.15
CA HIS A 188 -39.49 -1.32 25.91
C HIS A 188 -40.04 -2.55 25.18
N GLY A 189 -39.25 -3.63 25.20
CA GLY A 189 -39.71 -4.97 24.84
C GLY A 189 -38.76 -6.01 25.39
N THR A 190 -39.01 -6.46 26.64
CA THR A 190 -38.37 -7.62 27.27
C THR A 190 -38.94 -8.88 26.62
N SER A 191 -38.11 -9.65 25.88
CA SER A 191 -38.46 -11.01 25.48
C SER A 191 -37.44 -12.00 26.03
N VAL A 192 -37.97 -12.85 26.94
CA VAL A 192 -37.31 -14.02 27.47
C VAL A 192 -37.27 -15.09 26.37
N ILE A 193 -36.09 -15.60 26.03
CA ILE A 193 -35.95 -16.75 25.14
C ILE A 193 -35.68 -17.97 26.00
N THR A 194 -36.64 -18.89 26.04
CA THR A 194 -36.48 -20.23 26.59
C THR A 194 -35.76 -21.12 25.55
N SER A 195 -34.76 -21.84 26.04
CA SER A 195 -34.03 -22.88 25.33
C SER A 195 -34.94 -24.06 25.00
N ASP A 196 -34.96 -24.50 23.75
CA ASP A 196 -35.44 -25.83 23.41
C ASP A 196 -34.45 -26.52 22.44
N ASN A 197 -34.12 -27.76 22.83
CA ASN A 197 -33.16 -28.63 22.13
C ASN A 197 -33.80 -29.28 20.90
N GLY A 198 -33.21 -29.07 19.73
CA GLY A 198 -33.52 -29.84 18.53
C GLY A 198 -32.29 -30.06 17.68
N LEU A 199 -31.70 -31.27 17.76
CA LEU A 199 -30.67 -31.70 16.83
C LEU A 199 -31.27 -31.85 15.41
N SER A 200 -30.80 -31.06 14.49
CA SER A 200 -30.89 -31.34 13.06
C SER A 200 -29.51 -31.13 12.44
N HIS A 201 -28.99 -32.19 11.81
CA HIS A 201 -27.80 -32.14 10.97
C HIS A 201 -28.05 -31.15 9.84
N GLU A 202 -27.44 -29.99 9.88
CA GLU A 202 -27.38 -29.09 8.74
C GLU A 202 -25.97 -29.06 8.16
N ASN A 203 -25.98 -29.22 6.84
CA ASN A 203 -24.82 -29.11 5.94
C ASN A 203 -23.94 -27.94 6.32
N THR A 204 -22.68 -28.20 6.63
CA THR A 204 -21.61 -27.19 6.69
C THR A 204 -21.37 -26.63 5.29
N THR A 205 -22.17 -25.68 4.87
CA THR A 205 -21.78 -24.71 3.87
C THR A 205 -20.63 -23.91 4.48
N SER A 206 -19.42 -24.09 3.96
CA SER A 206 -18.25 -23.31 4.34
C SER A 206 -18.64 -21.83 4.27
N ALA A 207 -18.59 -21.13 5.40
CA ALA A 207 -18.80 -19.69 5.46
C ALA A 207 -17.76 -19.03 4.55
N THR A 208 -18.18 -18.57 3.37
CA THR A 208 -17.36 -17.79 2.45
C THR A 208 -16.95 -16.53 3.22
N THR A 209 -15.67 -16.36 3.50
CA THR A 209 -15.17 -15.18 4.20
C THR A 209 -15.49 -13.95 3.35
N SER A 210 -15.79 -12.82 3.97
CA SER A 210 -16.18 -11.58 3.27
C SER A 210 -15.12 -11.10 2.26
N SER A 211 -13.86 -11.50 2.43
CA SER A 211 -12.76 -11.23 1.50
C SER A 211 -12.87 -11.96 0.17
N ASP A 212 -13.57 -13.10 0.08
CA ASP A 212 -13.65 -13.89 -1.15
C ASP A 212 -14.38 -13.14 -2.28
N GLY A 213 -15.40 -12.34 -1.94
CA GLY A 213 -16.10 -11.48 -2.89
C GLY A 213 -15.19 -10.42 -3.49
N PHE A 214 -14.40 -9.77 -2.64
CA PHE A 214 -13.43 -8.77 -3.07
C PHE A 214 -12.34 -9.37 -3.95
N ARG A 215 -11.75 -10.50 -3.56
CA ARG A 215 -10.69 -11.19 -4.34
C ARG A 215 -11.19 -11.73 -5.67
N ARG A 216 -12.46 -12.16 -5.76
CA ARG A 216 -13.08 -12.52 -7.06
C ARG A 216 -13.26 -11.31 -7.97
N LYS A 217 -13.56 -10.14 -7.41
CA LYS A 217 -13.70 -8.89 -8.18
C LYS A 217 -12.34 -8.35 -8.64
N TYR A 218 -11.29 -8.55 -7.86
CA TYR A 218 -9.96 -8.02 -8.10
C TYR A 218 -8.89 -9.14 -7.99
N PRO A 219 -8.86 -10.08 -8.95
CA PRO A 219 -8.01 -11.28 -8.88
C PRO A 219 -6.51 -11.01 -9.08
N HIS A 220 -6.13 -9.88 -9.66
CA HIS A 220 -4.73 -9.54 -9.91
C HIS A 220 -4.08 -8.76 -8.77
N ILE A 221 -4.85 -8.26 -7.80
CA ILE A 221 -4.29 -7.67 -6.57
C ILE A 221 -3.56 -8.76 -5.79
N LYS A 222 -2.23 -8.56 -5.58
CA LYS A 222 -1.39 -9.57 -4.96
C LYS A 222 -1.64 -9.72 -3.47
N ARG A 223 -1.63 -8.61 -2.75
CA ARG A 223 -1.86 -8.57 -1.30
C ARG A 223 -2.70 -7.36 -0.93
N ILE A 224 -3.55 -7.52 0.07
CA ILE A 224 -4.38 -6.47 0.63
C ILE A 224 -3.90 -6.17 2.04
N GLY A 225 -3.52 -4.92 2.29
CA GLY A 225 -3.13 -4.46 3.63
C GLY A 225 -3.98 -3.30 4.11
N THR A 226 -3.94 -3.08 5.41
CA THR A 226 -4.65 -1.95 6.03
C THR A 226 -3.85 -1.32 7.17
N SER A 227 -4.15 -0.04 7.46
CA SER A 227 -3.59 0.67 8.62
C SER A 227 -4.45 0.43 9.84
N ILE A 228 -3.86 0.04 10.97
CA ILE A 228 -4.58 -0.21 12.22
C ILE A 228 -4.17 0.76 13.33
N HIS A 229 -5.07 0.93 14.28
CA HIS A 229 -4.89 1.84 15.40
C HIS A 229 -5.15 1.21 16.78
N SER A 230 -5.57 -0.05 16.84
CA SER A 230 -5.76 -0.82 18.08
C SER A 230 -5.43 -2.31 17.85
N VAL A 231 -5.38 -3.08 18.93
CA VAL A 231 -5.24 -4.55 18.88
C VAL A 231 -6.49 -5.16 18.25
N GLU A 232 -7.65 -4.62 18.56
CA GLU A 232 -8.94 -5.05 18.03
C GLU A 232 -9.01 -4.86 16.51
N ASP A 233 -8.52 -3.69 16.00
CA ASP A 233 -8.40 -3.46 14.57
C ASP A 233 -7.50 -4.51 13.90
N ALA A 234 -6.39 -4.88 14.54
CA ALA A 234 -5.44 -5.84 14.00
C ALA A 234 -6.06 -7.24 13.88
N VAL A 235 -6.71 -7.72 14.95
CA VAL A 235 -7.42 -9.00 14.97
C VAL A 235 -8.57 -9.02 13.97
N PHE A 236 -9.32 -7.90 13.88
CA PHE A 236 -10.37 -7.75 12.88
C PHE A 236 -9.81 -7.84 11.46
N ALA A 237 -8.72 -7.12 11.16
CA ALA A 237 -8.11 -7.11 9.84
C ALA A 237 -7.66 -8.51 9.42
N GLU A 238 -6.99 -9.26 10.31
CA GLU A 238 -6.56 -10.64 10.05
C GLU A 238 -7.75 -11.56 9.78
N SER A 239 -8.77 -11.53 10.65
CA SER A 239 -9.96 -12.39 10.52
C SER A 239 -10.79 -12.08 9.27
N HIS A 240 -10.65 -10.90 8.69
CA HIS A 240 -11.34 -10.47 7.47
C HIS A 240 -10.46 -10.48 6.21
N GLY A 241 -9.30 -11.16 6.25
CA GLY A 241 -8.50 -11.48 5.08
C GLY A 241 -7.51 -10.40 4.65
N ALA A 242 -7.04 -9.54 5.57
CA ALA A 242 -5.86 -8.74 5.34
C ALA A 242 -4.62 -9.65 5.23
N ASP A 243 -3.78 -9.41 4.24
CA ASP A 243 -2.51 -10.13 4.07
C ASP A 243 -1.39 -9.50 4.88
N TYR A 244 -1.55 -8.26 5.33
CA TYR A 244 -0.62 -7.54 6.20
C TYR A 244 -1.29 -6.32 6.82
N ILE A 245 -0.69 -5.80 7.87
CA ILE A 245 -1.12 -4.55 8.51
C ILE A 245 0.03 -3.57 8.68
N THR A 246 -0.30 -2.25 8.67
CA THR A 246 0.62 -1.23 9.15
C THR A 246 0.17 -0.72 10.51
N ALA A 247 1.06 -0.81 11.50
CA ALA A 247 0.81 -0.42 12.89
C ALA A 247 1.47 0.92 13.22
N GLY A 248 0.71 1.93 13.63
CA GLY A 248 1.30 3.24 13.92
C GLY A 248 0.33 4.24 14.53
N HIS A 249 0.89 5.41 14.87
CA HIS A 249 2.29 5.84 14.73
C HIS A 249 3.12 5.44 15.97
N ILE A 250 4.30 4.87 15.71
CA ILE A 250 5.11 4.30 16.81
C ILE A 250 5.85 5.39 17.57
N PHE A 251 6.53 6.29 16.85
CA PHE A 251 7.25 7.43 17.42
C PHE A 251 6.54 8.73 17.09
N THR A 252 6.87 9.79 17.83
CA THR A 252 6.40 11.14 17.54
C THR A 252 6.74 11.52 16.09
N THR A 253 5.81 12.17 15.41
CA THR A 253 5.95 12.53 13.99
C THR A 253 5.30 13.88 13.71
N ASP A 254 5.89 14.65 12.81
CA ASP A 254 5.35 15.94 12.37
C ASP A 254 3.95 15.85 11.76
N CYS A 255 3.59 14.69 11.19
CA CYS A 255 2.25 14.45 10.66
C CYS A 255 1.16 14.36 11.74
N LYS A 256 1.55 14.16 13.02
CA LYS A 256 0.66 14.06 14.18
C LYS A 256 1.28 14.77 15.38
N LYS A 257 1.66 16.04 15.21
CA LYS A 257 2.44 16.83 16.18
C LYS A 257 1.91 16.86 17.61
N TRP A 258 0.60 16.67 17.78
CA TRP A 258 -0.08 16.78 19.08
C TRP A 258 -0.38 15.43 19.73
N LEU A 259 -0.04 14.33 19.07
CA LEU A 259 -0.26 12.99 19.60
C LEU A 259 1.08 12.32 19.92
N PRO A 260 1.25 11.82 21.17
CA PRO A 260 2.43 11.04 21.51
C PRO A 260 2.46 9.76 20.68
N GLY A 261 3.66 9.26 20.36
CA GLY A 261 3.83 7.96 19.74
C GLY A 261 3.25 6.86 20.64
N ARG A 262 2.70 5.81 20.04
CA ARG A 262 2.12 4.66 20.78
C ARG A 262 3.17 3.82 21.47
N GLY A 263 4.42 3.88 21.02
CA GLY A 263 5.57 3.23 21.63
C GLY A 263 5.74 1.76 21.24
N ILE A 264 6.85 1.22 21.73
CA ILE A 264 7.32 -0.13 21.40
C ILE A 264 6.44 -1.21 22.04
N ASP A 265 5.98 -1.01 23.28
CA ASP A 265 5.17 -1.99 23.99
C ASP A 265 3.81 -2.20 23.31
N TRP A 266 3.21 -1.11 22.82
CA TRP A 266 2.01 -1.20 22.00
C TRP A 266 2.27 -1.97 20.69
N LEU A 267 3.40 -1.71 20.02
CA LEU A 267 3.76 -2.45 18.81
C LEU A 267 3.92 -3.95 19.07
N LYS A 268 4.57 -4.31 20.18
CA LYS A 268 4.71 -5.71 20.60
C LYS A 268 3.36 -6.36 20.88
N SER A 269 2.41 -5.65 21.51
CA SER A 269 1.06 -6.19 21.73
C SER A 269 0.34 -6.49 20.41
N ILE A 270 0.49 -5.65 19.38
CA ILE A 270 -0.02 -5.93 18.03
C ILE A 270 0.62 -7.18 17.44
N CYS A 271 1.96 -7.27 17.46
CA CYS A 271 2.68 -8.42 16.89
C CYS A 271 2.34 -9.75 17.59
N ASN A 272 1.98 -9.71 18.87
CA ASN A 272 1.57 -10.89 19.61
C ASN A 272 0.10 -11.29 19.37
N ALA A 273 -0.72 -10.37 18.87
CA ALA A 273 -2.16 -10.59 18.68
C ALA A 273 -2.50 -11.18 17.30
N VAL A 274 -1.60 -11.07 16.31
CA VAL A 274 -1.84 -11.52 14.93
C VAL A 274 -0.67 -12.32 14.39
N SER A 275 -0.95 -13.17 13.38
CA SER A 275 0.04 -13.99 12.68
C SER A 275 0.46 -13.38 11.34
N ILE A 276 -0.34 -12.47 10.79
CA ILE A 276 -0.04 -11.79 9.53
C ILE A 276 1.11 -10.78 9.70
N PRO A 277 1.86 -10.47 8.63
CA PRO A 277 2.93 -9.50 8.64
C PRO A 277 2.52 -8.15 9.21
N VAL A 278 3.27 -7.65 10.20
CA VAL A 278 3.11 -6.33 10.82
C VAL A 278 4.24 -5.41 10.36
N TYR A 279 3.90 -4.27 9.79
CA TYR A 279 4.84 -3.22 9.40
C TYR A 279 4.67 -2.01 10.32
N ALA A 280 5.73 -1.63 11.04
CA ALA A 280 5.72 -0.44 11.90
C ALA A 280 5.74 0.84 11.06
N ILE A 281 4.97 1.87 11.45
CA ILE A 281 4.93 3.16 10.75
C ILE A 281 4.83 4.33 11.75
N GLY A 282 5.39 5.47 11.36
CA GLY A 282 5.27 6.76 12.05
C GLY A 282 6.47 7.13 12.90
N GLY A 283 7.14 8.21 12.50
CA GLY A 283 8.33 8.77 13.17
C GLY A 283 9.58 7.91 13.05
N ILE A 284 9.59 6.90 12.18
CA ILE A 284 10.72 5.99 11.98
C ILE A 284 11.76 6.65 11.07
N SER A 285 13.02 6.56 11.51
CA SER A 285 14.20 7.09 10.82
C SER A 285 15.40 6.20 11.09
N ASP A 286 16.52 6.45 10.41
CA ASP A 286 17.78 5.74 10.65
C ASP A 286 18.29 5.88 12.09
N ALA A 287 17.92 6.97 12.78
CA ALA A 287 18.33 7.23 14.17
C ALA A 287 17.60 6.34 15.20
N ASN A 288 16.42 5.82 14.89
CA ASN A 288 15.60 5.08 15.86
C ASN A 288 15.11 3.71 15.39
N VAL A 289 15.37 3.34 14.14
CA VAL A 289 14.92 2.05 13.57
C VAL A 289 15.45 0.84 14.35
N SER A 290 16.63 0.95 14.95
CA SER A 290 17.22 -0.13 15.76
C SER A 290 16.35 -0.52 16.96
N MET A 291 15.53 0.40 17.48
CA MET A 291 14.60 0.12 18.58
C MET A 291 13.47 -0.86 18.18
N LEU A 292 13.28 -1.11 16.89
CA LEU A 292 12.23 -1.99 16.36
C LEU A 292 12.71 -3.44 16.20
N TYR A 293 14.01 -3.73 16.28
CA TYR A 293 14.55 -5.05 15.92
C TYR A 293 14.04 -6.18 16.82
N ASP A 294 13.70 -5.87 18.07
CA ASP A 294 13.18 -6.85 19.04
C ASP A 294 11.64 -6.90 19.09
N CYS A 295 10.94 -6.30 18.11
CA CYS A 295 9.49 -6.21 18.14
C CYS A 295 8.76 -7.32 17.35
N ASN A 296 9.48 -8.30 16.78
CA ASN A 296 8.92 -9.34 15.92
C ASN A 296 8.09 -8.80 14.73
N ILE A 297 8.49 -7.64 14.19
CA ILE A 297 7.87 -7.05 13.02
C ILE A 297 8.43 -7.65 11.73
N SER A 298 7.61 -7.68 10.67
CA SER A 298 8.05 -8.07 9.33
C SER A 298 8.80 -6.97 8.59
N GLY A 299 8.68 -5.72 9.05
CA GLY A 299 9.38 -4.58 8.49
C GLY A 299 8.85 -3.25 8.97
N TYR A 300 9.24 -2.18 8.30
CA TYR A 300 8.87 -0.82 8.70
C TYR A 300 8.71 0.13 7.51
N CYS A 301 7.96 1.22 7.74
CA CYS A 301 7.64 2.23 6.76
C CYS A 301 8.33 3.54 7.11
N MET A 302 9.04 4.14 6.16
CA MET A 302 9.65 5.47 6.27
C MET A 302 9.04 6.42 5.24
N MET A 303 8.70 7.64 5.65
CA MET A 303 8.16 8.67 4.74
C MET A 303 9.18 9.78 4.50
N SER A 304 9.51 10.59 5.48
CA SER A 304 10.40 11.75 5.28
C SER A 304 11.81 11.33 4.86
N ALA A 305 12.33 10.23 5.39
CA ALA A 305 13.65 9.71 5.01
C ALA A 305 13.67 9.23 3.55
N SER A 306 12.62 8.55 3.09
CA SER A 306 12.53 8.04 1.72
C SER A 306 12.29 9.12 0.67
N MET A 307 11.84 10.31 1.06
CA MET A 307 11.63 11.45 0.15
C MET A 307 12.88 12.31 -0.04
N LYS A 308 13.96 12.05 0.69
CA LYS A 308 15.24 12.76 0.49
C LYS A 308 15.83 12.37 -0.86
N PRO A 309 16.25 13.34 -1.70
CA PRO A 309 16.96 13.03 -2.94
C PRO A 309 18.26 12.30 -2.61
N ILE A 310 18.55 11.27 -3.40
CA ILE A 310 19.81 10.56 -3.32
C ILE A 310 20.75 11.23 -4.29
N LEU A 311 21.75 11.92 -3.75
CA LEU A 311 22.81 12.53 -4.56
C LEU A 311 23.76 11.41 -4.99
N SER A 312 24.01 11.26 -6.29
CA SER A 312 25.14 10.45 -6.77
C SER A 312 26.41 11.14 -6.35
N GLU A 313 27.24 10.45 -5.56
CA GLU A 313 28.62 10.86 -5.30
C GLU A 313 29.44 10.87 -6.59
#